data_0991c6a476baa2eefc9256cb4ee5a82c
#
_entry.id   0991c6a476baa2eefc9256cb4ee5a82c
#
_cell.length_a   1.000
_cell.length_b   1.000
_cell.length_c   1.000
_cell.angle_alpha   90.00
_cell.angle_beta   90.00
_cell.angle_gamma   90.00
#
_symmetry.space_group_name_H-M   'P 1'
#
loop_
_entity.id
_entity.type
_entity.pdbx_description
1 polymer ?
#
loop_
_entity_poly.entity_id
_entity_poly.type
_entity_poly.pdbx_seq_one_letter_code
_entity_poly.pdbx_strand_id
1 'polypeptide(L)'
;MIRAAALLLAAGLAAPALAGDASGFDPASIDQCLAAAPTQGARADCAGIGMEACLAYAKGKYSGDDPDFPMANCLDASHQAWEAKLTATYDAALTAEGTKPQEMLRRAERSWLQFREDLCNQARAAAPEGQGELAAARCLRDETARQTALLLALEPAE
;
A
#
# COMPACT_ATOMS: atom_id res chain seq x y z
N MET A 1 -60.80 18.33 -10.52
CA MET A 1 -60.00 17.08 -10.51
C MET A 1 -58.58 17.45 -10.98
N ILE A 2 -57.67 17.69 -10.05
CA ILE A 2 -56.27 18.09 -10.33
C ILE A 2 -55.40 16.88 -10.02
N ARG A 3 -54.76 16.32 -11.04
CA ARG A 3 -53.81 15.21 -10.88
C ARG A 3 -52.41 15.79 -10.62
N ALA A 4 -51.90 15.59 -9.42
CA ALA A 4 -50.53 15.91 -9.07
C ALA A 4 -49.64 14.76 -9.60
N ALA A 5 -48.71 15.11 -10.51
CA ALA A 5 -47.67 14.19 -10.96
C ALA A 5 -46.47 14.34 -10.01
N ALA A 6 -46.14 13.27 -9.29
CA ALA A 6 -44.94 13.21 -8.44
C ALA A 6 -43.72 12.88 -9.32
N LEU A 7 -42.81 13.83 -9.46
CA LEU A 7 -41.46 13.60 -10.04
C LEU A 7 -40.55 12.91 -8.98
N LEU A 8 -40.25 11.65 -9.22
CA LEU A 8 -39.19 10.94 -8.49
C LEU A 8 -37.80 11.37 -9.03
N LEU A 9 -37.10 12.19 -8.26
CA LEU A 9 -35.66 12.45 -8.49
C LEU A 9 -34.87 11.20 -8.04
N ALA A 10 -34.34 10.45 -8.99
CA ALA A 10 -33.35 9.42 -8.71
C ALA A 10 -32.00 10.11 -8.46
N ALA A 11 -31.59 10.22 -7.18
CA ALA A 11 -30.25 10.63 -6.81
C ALA A 11 -29.29 9.47 -7.15
N GLY A 12 -28.59 9.56 -8.27
CA GLY A 12 -27.50 8.66 -8.62
C GLY A 12 -26.34 8.88 -7.64
N LEU A 13 -26.05 7.88 -6.81
CA LEU A 13 -24.81 7.81 -6.05
C LEU A 13 -23.66 7.59 -7.03
N ALA A 14 -22.97 8.65 -7.42
CA ALA A 14 -21.70 8.54 -8.12
C ALA A 14 -20.68 7.94 -7.15
N ALA A 15 -20.31 6.66 -7.34
CA ALA A 15 -19.15 6.10 -6.67
C ALA A 15 -17.92 6.95 -7.04
N PRO A 16 -17.05 7.30 -6.07
CA PRO A 16 -15.79 7.96 -6.41
C PRO A 16 -15.02 7.06 -7.36
N ALA A 17 -14.77 7.52 -8.58
CA ALA A 17 -13.81 6.90 -9.46
C ALA A 17 -12.46 7.04 -8.76
N LEU A 18 -11.88 5.93 -8.33
CA LEU A 18 -10.46 5.89 -7.96
C LEU A 18 -9.71 6.27 -9.23
N ALA A 19 -9.25 7.50 -9.29
CA ALA A 19 -8.33 7.93 -10.32
C ALA A 19 -7.09 7.06 -10.14
N GLY A 20 -6.86 6.10 -11.04
CA GLY A 20 -5.59 5.41 -11.14
C GLY A 20 -4.53 6.50 -11.24
N ASP A 21 -3.48 6.41 -10.40
CA ASP A 21 -2.42 7.39 -10.46
C ASP A 21 -1.72 7.32 -11.83
N ALA A 22 -1.01 8.39 -12.18
CA ALA A 22 -0.32 8.47 -13.47
C ALA A 22 0.86 7.47 -13.59
N SER A 23 1.18 6.72 -12.53
CA SER A 23 2.23 5.71 -12.52
C SER A 23 1.88 4.44 -13.28
N GLY A 24 0.58 4.14 -13.42
CA GLY A 24 0.08 2.87 -13.95
C GLY A 24 0.08 1.73 -12.91
N PHE A 25 0.31 2.02 -11.63
CA PHE A 25 0.14 1.06 -10.54
C PHE A 25 -1.35 0.93 -10.19
N ASP A 26 -1.82 -0.30 -10.04
CA ASP A 26 -3.19 -0.60 -9.59
C ASP A 26 -3.21 -1.02 -8.11
N PRO A 27 -3.65 -0.15 -7.19
CA PRO A 27 -3.73 -0.49 -5.77
C PRO A 27 -4.65 -1.67 -5.45
N ALA A 28 -5.66 -1.95 -6.28
CA ALA A 28 -6.58 -3.07 -6.09
C ALA A 28 -5.86 -4.42 -6.17
N SER A 29 -4.71 -4.50 -6.84
CA SER A 29 -3.88 -5.70 -6.88
C SER A 29 -3.41 -6.16 -5.49
N ILE A 30 -3.17 -5.21 -4.57
CA ILE A 30 -2.80 -5.49 -3.18
C ILE A 30 -3.95 -6.21 -2.45
N ASP A 31 -5.16 -5.66 -2.52
CA ASP A 31 -6.33 -6.25 -1.86
C ASP A 31 -6.65 -7.65 -2.40
N GLN A 32 -6.54 -7.84 -3.72
CA GLN A 32 -6.74 -9.14 -4.36
C GLN A 32 -5.71 -10.17 -3.88
N CYS A 33 -4.44 -9.80 -3.81
CA CYS A 33 -3.37 -10.68 -3.33
C CYS A 33 -3.57 -11.04 -1.85
N LEU A 34 -3.83 -10.05 -0.98
CA LEU A 34 -4.06 -10.26 0.44
C LEU A 34 -5.27 -11.15 0.71
N ALA A 35 -6.37 -10.99 -0.05
CA ALA A 35 -7.55 -11.83 0.07
C ALA A 35 -7.30 -13.29 -0.33
N ALA A 36 -6.38 -13.53 -1.27
CA ALA A 36 -5.99 -14.88 -1.69
C ALA A 36 -4.93 -15.54 -0.79
N ALA A 37 -4.29 -14.75 0.10
CA ALA A 37 -3.17 -15.20 0.91
C ALA A 37 -3.63 -15.71 2.30
N PRO A 38 -3.56 -17.03 2.58
CA PRO A 38 -4.15 -17.62 3.80
C PRO A 38 -3.28 -17.44 5.05
N THR A 39 -2.02 -17.07 4.91
CA THR A 39 -1.07 -16.95 6.01
C THR A 39 -0.37 -15.60 6.03
N GLN A 40 0.19 -15.21 7.19
CA GLN A 40 1.01 -14.00 7.29
C GLN A 40 2.17 -14.00 6.29
N GLY A 41 2.88 -15.12 6.13
CA GLY A 41 3.97 -15.25 5.17
C GLY A 41 3.49 -15.03 3.73
N ALA A 42 2.40 -15.68 3.32
CA ALA A 42 1.82 -15.50 2.00
C ALA A 42 1.34 -14.06 1.76
N ARG A 43 0.83 -13.37 2.80
CA ARG A 43 0.47 -11.95 2.72
C ARG A 43 1.70 -11.06 2.56
N ALA A 44 2.81 -11.37 3.24
CA ALA A 44 4.07 -10.65 3.09
C ALA A 44 4.66 -10.80 1.66
N ASP A 45 4.45 -11.95 1.03
CA ASP A 45 4.88 -12.21 -0.36
C ASP A 45 4.13 -11.35 -1.39
N CYS A 46 3.00 -10.72 -1.01
CA CYS A 46 2.29 -9.76 -1.84
C CYS A 46 3.04 -8.43 -2.06
N ALA A 47 4.16 -8.17 -1.36
CA ALA A 47 4.88 -6.90 -1.41
C ALA A 47 5.18 -6.39 -2.83
N GLY A 48 5.51 -7.29 -3.75
CA GLY A 48 5.83 -6.95 -5.15
C GLY A 48 4.68 -7.01 -6.14
N ILE A 49 3.45 -7.26 -5.68
CA ILE A 49 2.30 -7.39 -6.57
C ILE A 49 2.03 -6.11 -7.36
N GLY A 50 1.62 -6.21 -8.60
CA GLY A 50 1.32 -5.06 -9.47
C GLY A 50 2.55 -4.39 -10.10
N MET A 51 3.78 -4.68 -9.62
CA MET A 51 5.01 -4.05 -10.12
C MET A 51 5.29 -4.32 -11.60
N GLU A 52 5.05 -5.54 -12.07
CA GLU A 52 5.29 -5.91 -13.47
C GLU A 52 4.39 -5.10 -14.41
N ALA A 53 3.11 -5.00 -14.11
CA ALA A 53 2.14 -4.24 -14.90
C ALA A 53 2.47 -2.73 -14.89
N CYS A 54 2.81 -2.19 -13.70
CA CYS A 54 3.26 -0.80 -13.58
C CYS A 54 4.50 -0.54 -14.41
N LEU A 55 5.52 -1.39 -14.35
CA LEU A 55 6.76 -1.23 -15.11
C LEU A 55 6.53 -1.30 -16.63
N ALA A 56 5.66 -2.19 -17.09
CA ALA A 56 5.30 -2.28 -18.50
C ALA A 56 4.64 -0.98 -18.98
N TYR A 57 3.71 -0.46 -18.19
CA TYR A 57 3.05 0.82 -18.47
C TYR A 57 4.04 2.00 -18.44
N ALA A 58 4.82 2.13 -17.36
CA ALA A 58 5.76 3.23 -17.16
C ALA A 58 6.81 3.28 -18.27
N LYS A 59 7.42 2.14 -18.63
CA LYS A 59 8.37 2.05 -19.74
C LYS A 59 7.77 2.45 -21.09
N GLY A 60 6.50 2.13 -21.34
CA GLY A 60 5.79 2.50 -22.56
C GLY A 60 5.43 3.99 -22.63
N LYS A 61 5.43 4.70 -21.52
CA LYS A 61 5.06 6.13 -21.43
C LYS A 61 6.25 7.06 -21.22
N TYR A 62 7.31 6.56 -20.62
CA TYR A 62 8.48 7.37 -20.30
C TYR A 62 9.35 7.60 -21.53
N SER A 63 9.66 8.85 -21.80
CA SER A 63 10.50 9.29 -22.91
C SER A 63 11.75 10.07 -22.48
N GLY A 64 12.07 10.06 -21.18
CA GLY A 64 13.26 10.71 -20.62
C GLY A 64 14.51 9.83 -20.73
N ASP A 65 15.63 10.36 -20.27
CA ASP A 65 16.95 9.73 -20.39
C ASP A 65 17.38 8.93 -19.15
N ASP A 66 16.62 9.03 -18.04
CA ASP A 66 16.91 8.30 -16.81
C ASP A 66 16.37 6.85 -16.89
N PRO A 67 17.24 5.82 -17.00
CA PRO A 67 16.80 4.44 -17.12
C PRO A 67 16.11 3.90 -15.86
N ASP A 68 16.37 4.50 -14.70
CA ASP A 68 15.85 4.06 -13.41
C ASP A 68 14.49 4.69 -13.07
N PHE A 69 14.11 5.78 -13.76
CA PHE A 69 12.85 6.49 -13.50
C PHE A 69 11.60 5.60 -13.52
N PRO A 70 11.39 4.69 -14.50
CA PRO A 70 10.21 3.82 -14.50
C PRO A 70 10.14 2.92 -13.26
N MET A 71 11.28 2.41 -12.80
CA MET A 71 11.34 1.58 -11.59
C MET A 71 11.09 2.42 -10.34
N ALA A 72 11.73 3.58 -10.21
CA ALA A 72 11.54 4.49 -9.09
C ALA A 72 10.08 4.92 -8.95
N ASN A 73 9.45 5.32 -10.06
CA ASN A 73 8.04 5.70 -10.12
C ASN A 73 7.10 4.57 -9.65
N CYS A 74 7.33 3.33 -10.12
CA CYS A 74 6.50 2.19 -9.71
C CYS A 74 6.74 1.77 -8.25
N LEU A 75 7.97 1.87 -7.74
CA LEU A 75 8.26 1.60 -6.34
C LEU A 75 7.59 2.63 -5.43
N ASP A 76 7.63 3.92 -5.80
CA ASP A 76 6.96 4.98 -5.04
C ASP A 76 5.45 4.79 -5.00
N ALA A 77 4.81 4.57 -6.15
CA ALA A 77 3.38 4.33 -6.22
C ALA A 77 2.94 3.08 -5.44
N SER A 78 3.69 1.98 -5.56
CA SER A 78 3.45 0.75 -4.78
C SER A 78 3.63 1.00 -3.29
N HIS A 79 4.68 1.74 -2.88
CA HIS A 79 4.90 2.08 -1.47
C HIS A 79 3.76 2.93 -0.91
N GLN A 80 3.31 3.96 -1.61
CA GLN A 80 2.18 4.79 -1.20
C GLN A 80 0.89 3.96 -1.03
N ALA A 81 0.63 3.02 -1.94
CA ALA A 81 -0.51 2.13 -1.84
C ALA A 81 -0.41 1.19 -0.61
N TRP A 82 0.79 0.67 -0.30
CA TRP A 82 1.03 -0.11 0.91
C TRP A 82 0.93 0.72 2.19
N GLU A 83 1.38 2.00 2.20
CA GLU A 83 1.19 2.92 3.33
C GLU A 83 -0.29 3.18 3.62
N ALA A 84 -1.10 3.38 2.57
CA ALA A 84 -2.54 3.53 2.72
C ALA A 84 -3.18 2.25 3.31
N LYS A 85 -2.75 1.07 2.85
CA LYS A 85 -3.24 -0.22 3.37
C LYS A 85 -2.80 -0.45 4.82
N LEU A 86 -1.54 -0.16 5.15
CA LEU A 86 -1.01 -0.24 6.51
C LEU A 86 -1.81 0.65 7.47
N THR A 87 -2.03 1.90 7.08
CA THR A 87 -2.80 2.86 7.89
C THR A 87 -4.21 2.33 8.18
N ALA A 88 -4.94 1.89 7.15
CA ALA A 88 -6.28 1.34 7.33
C ALA A 88 -6.30 0.09 8.23
N THR A 89 -5.32 -0.81 8.08
CA THR A 89 -5.19 -2.01 8.90
C THR A 89 -4.85 -1.67 10.36
N TYR A 90 -3.94 -0.72 10.58
CA TYR A 90 -3.57 -0.24 11.91
C TYR A 90 -4.75 0.42 12.63
N ASP A 91 -5.51 1.27 11.95
CA ASP A 91 -6.69 1.93 12.50
C ASP A 91 -7.77 0.91 12.88
N ALA A 92 -7.97 -0.11 12.05
CA ALA A 92 -8.88 -1.21 12.35
C ALA A 92 -8.44 -1.98 13.61
N ALA A 93 -7.16 -2.33 13.70
CA ALA A 93 -6.57 -3.01 14.87
C ALA A 93 -6.72 -2.16 16.14
N LEU A 94 -6.45 -0.84 16.08
CA LEU A 94 -6.66 0.06 17.22
C LEU A 94 -8.12 0.12 17.67
N THR A 95 -9.06 0.07 16.73
CA THR A 95 -10.50 0.15 17.04
C THR A 95 -11.01 -1.12 17.70
N ALA A 96 -10.44 -2.28 17.35
CA ALA A 96 -10.83 -3.58 17.91
C ALA A 96 -10.35 -3.79 19.36
N GLU A 97 -9.35 -3.03 19.82
CA GLU A 97 -8.66 -3.27 21.10
C GLU A 97 -9.15 -2.35 22.23
N GLY A 98 -8.98 -2.78 23.47
CA GLY A 98 -9.18 -1.95 24.66
C GLY A 98 -8.00 -0.97 24.87
N THR A 99 -8.14 -0.03 25.80
CA THR A 99 -7.17 1.09 26.03
C THR A 99 -5.72 0.61 26.21
N LYS A 100 -5.48 -0.41 27.03
CA LYS A 100 -4.12 -0.87 27.31
C LYS A 100 -3.46 -1.55 26.10
N PRO A 101 -4.11 -2.50 25.39
CA PRO A 101 -3.58 -3.03 24.13
C PRO A 101 -3.33 -1.94 23.07
N GLN A 102 -4.21 -0.93 22.94
CA GLN A 102 -4.01 0.20 22.04
C GLN A 102 -2.70 0.96 22.33
N GLU A 103 -2.39 1.23 23.61
CA GLU A 103 -1.14 1.90 23.99
C GLU A 103 0.09 1.05 23.64
N MET A 104 -0.01 -0.27 23.82
CA MET A 104 1.04 -1.20 23.42
C MET A 104 1.25 -1.21 21.91
N LEU A 105 0.16 -1.26 21.13
CA LEU A 105 0.21 -1.24 19.67
C LEU A 105 0.80 0.07 19.15
N ARG A 106 0.39 1.23 19.69
CA ARG A 106 0.98 2.55 19.32
C ARG A 106 2.48 2.62 19.61
N ARG A 107 2.93 1.98 20.69
CA ARG A 107 4.36 1.93 21.04
C ARG A 107 5.13 1.02 20.07
N ALA A 108 4.57 -0.15 19.77
CA ALA A 108 5.16 -1.10 18.82
C ALA A 108 5.31 -0.47 17.44
N GLU A 109 4.27 0.22 16.95
CA GLU A 109 4.30 0.88 15.65
C GLU A 109 5.36 1.99 15.57
N ARG A 110 5.51 2.82 16.60
CA ARG A 110 6.60 3.82 16.64
C ARG A 110 7.98 3.18 16.59
N SER A 111 8.17 2.06 17.29
CA SER A 111 9.45 1.35 17.27
C SER A 111 9.72 0.71 15.91
N TRP A 112 8.67 0.21 15.25
CA TRP A 112 8.78 -0.34 13.91
C TRP A 112 9.10 0.75 12.88
N LEU A 113 8.49 1.92 12.95
CA LEU A 113 8.82 3.05 12.05
C LEU A 113 10.30 3.41 12.11
N GLN A 114 10.88 3.49 13.33
CA GLN A 114 12.30 3.73 13.49
C GLN A 114 13.16 2.59 12.92
N PHE A 115 12.78 1.34 13.21
CA PHE A 115 13.45 0.17 12.64
C PHE A 115 13.43 0.18 11.11
N ARG A 116 12.27 0.46 10.49
CA ARG A 116 12.13 0.55 9.03
C ARG A 116 13.03 1.60 8.44
N GLU A 117 13.09 2.80 9.05
CA GLU A 117 13.95 3.89 8.60
C GLU A 117 15.42 3.49 8.63
N ASP A 118 15.89 2.96 9.75
CA ASP A 118 17.29 2.55 9.93
C ASP A 118 17.67 1.41 8.97
N LEU A 119 16.81 0.40 8.82
CA LEU A 119 17.03 -0.72 7.91
C LEU A 119 17.12 -0.26 6.45
N CYS A 120 16.22 0.61 6.01
CA CYS A 120 16.19 1.05 4.62
C CYS A 120 17.29 2.08 4.31
N ASN A 121 17.76 2.85 5.28
CA ASN A 121 18.96 3.64 5.17
C ASN A 121 20.22 2.75 5.05
N GLN A 122 20.28 1.65 5.78
CA GLN A 122 21.34 0.65 5.62
C GLN A 122 21.29 0.01 4.24
N ALA A 123 20.10 -0.34 3.72
CA ALA A 123 19.96 -0.87 2.37
C ALA A 123 20.47 0.11 1.30
N ARG A 124 20.17 1.42 1.47
CA ARG A 124 20.73 2.49 0.61
C ARG A 124 22.24 2.49 0.63
N ALA A 125 22.84 2.46 1.82
CA ALA A 125 24.28 2.54 1.99
C ALA A 125 25.04 1.30 1.48
N ALA A 126 24.42 0.13 1.55
CA ALA A 126 25.03 -1.13 1.12
C ALA A 126 24.84 -1.44 -0.38
N ALA A 127 24.03 -0.67 -1.08
CA ALA A 127 23.75 -0.88 -2.49
C ALA A 127 24.96 -0.50 -3.38
N PRO A 128 25.08 -1.09 -4.58
CA PRO A 128 26.06 -0.64 -5.56
C PRO A 128 25.91 0.85 -5.89
N GLU A 129 27.01 1.46 -6.36
CA GLU A 129 27.03 2.87 -6.76
C GLU A 129 25.88 3.18 -7.74
N GLY A 130 25.15 4.25 -7.47
CA GLY A 130 23.99 4.69 -8.25
C GLY A 130 22.68 3.96 -7.96
N GLN A 131 22.67 2.87 -7.19
CA GLN A 131 21.46 2.08 -6.93
C GLN A 131 20.86 2.26 -5.53
N GLY A 132 21.45 3.10 -4.70
CA GLY A 132 21.04 3.28 -3.30
C GLY A 132 19.58 3.70 -3.14
N GLU A 133 19.12 4.64 -3.95
CA GLU A 133 17.72 5.13 -3.86
C GLU A 133 16.71 4.05 -4.24
N LEU A 134 16.97 3.26 -5.28
CA LEU A 134 16.09 2.15 -5.65
C LEU A 134 16.09 1.04 -4.58
N ALA A 135 17.26 0.78 -3.97
CA ALA A 135 17.36 -0.20 -2.87
C ALA A 135 16.55 0.25 -1.65
N ALA A 136 16.65 1.52 -1.26
CA ALA A 136 15.88 2.10 -0.16
C ALA A 136 14.37 2.10 -0.47
N ALA A 137 13.97 2.52 -1.64
CA ALA A 137 12.56 2.54 -2.05
C ALA A 137 11.94 1.13 -2.04
N ARG A 138 12.67 0.13 -2.52
CA ARG A 138 12.24 -1.27 -2.45
C ARG A 138 12.12 -1.75 -1.01
N CYS A 139 13.09 -1.45 -0.17
CA CYS A 139 13.08 -1.78 1.25
C CYS A 139 11.86 -1.17 1.94
N LEU A 140 11.59 0.13 1.76
CA LEU A 140 10.43 0.81 2.35
C LEU A 140 9.11 0.13 1.96
N ARG A 141 8.89 -0.16 0.68
CA ARG A 141 7.72 -0.88 0.21
C ARG A 141 7.59 -2.26 0.87
N ASP A 142 8.66 -3.04 0.86
CA ASP A 142 8.65 -4.42 1.34
C ASP A 142 8.41 -4.50 2.85
N GLU A 143 9.03 -3.61 3.63
CA GLU A 143 8.81 -3.56 5.08
C GLU A 143 7.41 -3.08 5.44
N THR A 144 6.84 -2.12 4.68
CA THR A 144 5.45 -1.68 4.86
C THR A 144 4.47 -2.83 4.59
N ALA A 145 4.70 -3.61 3.53
CA ALA A 145 3.89 -4.79 3.21
C ALA A 145 3.99 -5.86 4.32
N ARG A 146 5.20 -6.12 4.85
CA ARG A 146 5.40 -7.08 5.97
C ARG A 146 4.70 -6.64 7.24
N GLN A 147 4.76 -5.36 7.59
CA GLN A 147 4.05 -4.83 8.75
C GLN A 147 2.54 -4.94 8.57
N THR A 148 2.02 -4.64 7.39
CA THR A 148 0.60 -4.84 7.07
C THR A 148 0.20 -6.30 7.26
N ALA A 149 0.99 -7.25 6.74
CA ALA A 149 0.73 -8.68 6.88
C ALA A 149 0.76 -9.14 8.34
N LEU A 150 1.65 -8.56 9.17
CA LEU A 150 1.72 -8.81 10.61
C LEU A 150 0.45 -8.31 11.32
N LEU A 151 0.03 -7.08 11.07
CA LEU A 151 -1.17 -6.51 11.70
C LEU A 151 -2.44 -7.28 11.32
N LEU A 152 -2.59 -7.68 10.05
CA LEU A 152 -3.69 -8.55 9.60
C LEU A 152 -3.70 -9.93 10.28
N ALA A 153 -2.57 -10.41 10.78
CA ALA A 153 -2.49 -11.67 11.52
C ALA A 153 -2.83 -11.52 13.01
N LEU A 154 -2.89 -10.29 13.54
CA LEU A 154 -3.31 -9.99 14.90
C LEU A 154 -4.82 -9.85 15.04
N GLU A 155 -5.55 -9.68 13.93
CA GLU A 155 -7.01 -9.66 13.96
C GLU A 155 -7.54 -11.01 14.46
N PRO A 156 -8.49 -11.03 15.44
CA PRO A 156 -9.08 -12.28 15.90
C PRO A 156 -9.75 -12.98 14.70
N ALA A 157 -9.49 -14.29 14.56
CA ALA A 157 -10.22 -15.11 13.60
C ALA A 157 -11.73 -15.07 13.96
N GLU A 158 -12.56 -14.64 13.03
CA GLU A 158 -14.02 -14.68 13.16
C GLU A 158 -14.56 -16.11 13.26
#